data_ee10f7833f38fc2f05d934c830e3923c
#
_entry.id   ee10f7833f38fc2f05d934c830e3923c
#
_cell.length_a   1.000
_cell.length_b   1.000
_cell.length_c   1.000
_cell.angle_alpha   90.00
_cell.angle_beta   90.00
_cell.angle_gamma   90.00
#
_symmetry.space_group_name_H-M   'P 1'
#
loop_
_entity.id
_entity.type
_entity.pdbx_description
1 polymer ?
#
loop_
_entity_poly.entity_id
_entity_poly.type
_entity_poly.pdbx_seq_one_letter_code
_entity_poly.pdbx_strand_id
1 'polypeptide(L)'
;MKLLAVVVLYHPDGDVLANIRTYLPGVDCLLLWDNTPRDCIDSERLGALQALEKSVYMGKGENVGIGEALNAAVDYARQHGFTHLITFDQDSRFASDGFGRYLEAVRNWGADARAIFSTNYFIKSQQAPLYPVEDAVAEVPSAMTSGSLYPLSLFEELGGFMSDLFVWGIDCEFCWRAARHQVPTLCFRNILLQHDLGYQKRRRRLLGKEVFPNEYPPARTYYNVRNGIVLHGFYPEAINLKAHLRYHLYKRVVFVVLYEDRKWAKLRALWLGWLDGRRGRLGERKGL
;
A
#
# COMPACT_ATOMS: atom_id res chain seq x y z
N MET A 1 16.12 -0.17 18.53
CA MET A 1 14.99 0.07 17.62
C MET A 1 13.75 0.21 18.47
N LYS A 2 13.14 1.40 18.51
CA LYS A 2 11.82 1.65 19.10
C LYS A 2 10.82 1.77 17.95
N LEU A 3 9.92 0.79 17.81
CA LEU A 3 9.14 0.54 16.61
C LEU A 3 7.68 0.95 16.77
N LEU A 4 7.22 1.90 15.97
CA LEU A 4 5.79 2.17 15.76
C LEU A 4 5.31 1.34 14.57
N ALA A 5 4.21 0.60 14.74
CA ALA A 5 3.44 0.08 13.61
C ALA A 5 2.26 1.01 13.31
N VAL A 6 1.95 1.22 12.04
CA VAL A 6 0.69 1.83 11.63
C VAL A 6 -0.13 0.88 10.78
N VAL A 7 -1.42 0.78 11.07
CA VAL A 7 -2.41 0.10 10.23
C VAL A 7 -3.39 1.13 9.71
N VAL A 8 -3.49 1.24 8.39
CA VAL A 8 -4.49 2.10 7.75
C VAL A 8 -5.77 1.31 7.57
N LEU A 9 -6.82 1.74 8.25
CA LEU A 9 -8.15 1.13 8.24
C LEU A 9 -9.06 1.86 7.24
N TYR A 10 -9.88 1.10 6.53
CA TYR A 10 -10.97 1.63 5.70
C TYR A 10 -12.07 0.58 5.59
N HIS A 11 -13.22 0.84 6.21
CA HIS A 11 -14.30 -0.16 6.36
C HIS A 11 -13.76 -1.52 6.81
N PRO A 12 -13.06 -1.59 7.96
CA PRO A 12 -12.40 -2.81 8.41
C PRO A 12 -13.42 -3.96 8.58
N ASP A 13 -13.01 -5.16 8.19
CA ASP A 13 -13.80 -6.39 8.33
C ASP A 13 -13.45 -7.18 9.60
N GLY A 14 -14.04 -8.38 9.77
CA GLY A 14 -13.84 -9.23 10.95
C GLY A 14 -12.44 -9.77 11.15
N ASP A 15 -11.62 -9.81 10.10
CA ASP A 15 -10.30 -10.44 10.13
C ASP A 15 -9.18 -9.50 10.63
N VAL A 16 -9.44 -8.19 10.68
CA VAL A 16 -8.43 -7.16 11.04
C VAL A 16 -7.78 -7.45 12.39
N LEU A 17 -8.55 -7.81 13.42
CA LEU A 17 -8.01 -8.12 14.74
C LEU A 17 -7.09 -9.35 14.71
N ALA A 18 -7.47 -10.39 13.97
CA ALA A 18 -6.66 -11.58 13.82
C ALA A 18 -5.36 -11.28 13.06
N ASN A 19 -5.42 -10.41 12.06
CA ASN A 19 -4.25 -9.96 11.31
C ASN A 19 -3.28 -9.18 12.21
N ILE A 20 -3.78 -8.19 12.94
CA ILE A 20 -2.99 -7.36 13.87
C ILE A 20 -2.27 -8.20 14.91
N ARG A 21 -2.93 -9.20 15.48
CA ARG A 21 -2.34 -10.08 16.51
C ARG A 21 -1.09 -10.83 16.03
N THR A 22 -0.88 -10.97 14.73
CA THR A 22 0.31 -11.67 14.19
C THR A 22 1.60 -10.84 14.30
N TYR A 23 1.51 -9.51 14.51
CA TYR A 23 2.67 -8.62 14.62
C TYR A 23 2.63 -7.70 15.86
N LEU A 24 1.50 -7.55 16.53
CA LEU A 24 1.35 -6.71 17.73
C LEU A 24 2.38 -7.01 18.83
N PRO A 25 2.73 -8.28 19.14
CA PRO A 25 3.69 -8.56 20.21
C PRO A 25 5.10 -7.97 19.95
N GLY A 26 5.47 -7.81 18.68
CA GLY A 26 6.80 -7.37 18.28
C GLY A 26 6.97 -5.85 18.09
N VAL A 27 5.90 -5.05 18.31
CA VAL A 27 5.96 -3.59 18.19
C VAL A 27 5.87 -2.93 19.57
N ASP A 28 6.39 -1.72 19.70
CA ASP A 28 6.31 -0.95 20.94
C ASP A 28 4.99 -0.18 21.04
N CYS A 29 4.43 0.23 19.89
CA CYS A 29 3.12 0.86 19.80
C CYS A 29 2.47 0.53 18.44
N LEU A 30 1.15 0.48 18.42
CA LEU A 30 0.33 0.31 17.22
C LEU A 30 -0.55 1.54 17.03
N LEU A 31 -0.35 2.27 15.94
CA LEU A 31 -1.25 3.33 15.52
C LEU A 31 -2.30 2.76 14.56
N LEU A 32 -3.56 2.87 14.92
CA LEU A 32 -4.71 2.53 14.08
C LEU A 32 -5.23 3.83 13.46
N TRP A 33 -4.92 4.05 12.20
CA TRP A 33 -5.44 5.22 11.48
C TRP A 33 -6.67 4.84 10.68
N ASP A 34 -7.83 5.40 11.05
CA ASP A 34 -9.10 5.07 10.40
C ASP A 34 -9.49 6.13 9.36
N ASN A 35 -9.50 5.69 8.10
CA ASN A 35 -9.99 6.44 6.94
C ASN A 35 -11.49 6.20 6.66
N THR A 36 -12.19 5.44 7.52
CA THR A 36 -13.63 5.21 7.36
C THR A 36 -14.39 6.50 7.65
N PRO A 37 -15.31 6.94 6.78
CA PRO A 37 -16.18 8.08 7.07
C PRO A 37 -16.95 7.84 8.37
N ARG A 38 -17.09 8.89 9.20
CA ARG A 38 -17.65 8.81 10.56
C ARG A 38 -19.01 8.09 10.61
N ASP A 39 -19.88 8.36 9.63
CA ASP A 39 -21.22 7.78 9.57
C ASP A 39 -21.22 6.29 9.16
N CYS A 40 -20.07 5.74 8.81
CA CYS A 40 -19.89 4.36 8.38
C CYS A 40 -19.09 3.50 9.37
N ILE A 41 -18.72 4.05 10.54
CA ILE A 41 -17.92 3.33 11.53
C ILE A 41 -18.81 2.35 12.29
N ASP A 42 -18.37 1.08 12.34
CA ASP A 42 -18.96 0.03 13.17
C ASP A 42 -18.47 0.19 14.62
N SER A 43 -19.36 0.60 15.52
CA SER A 43 -19.02 0.92 16.92
C SER A 43 -18.53 -0.29 17.72
N GLU A 44 -19.04 -1.49 17.47
CA GLU A 44 -18.62 -2.70 18.17
C GLU A 44 -17.18 -3.06 17.78
N ARG A 45 -16.91 -3.02 16.49
CA ARG A 45 -15.57 -3.27 15.95
C ARG A 45 -14.56 -2.22 16.38
N LEU A 46 -14.97 -0.95 16.38
CA LEU A 46 -14.15 0.14 16.90
C LEU A 46 -13.77 -0.12 18.37
N GLY A 47 -14.73 -0.50 19.23
CA GLY A 47 -14.45 -0.83 20.63
C GLY A 47 -13.44 -1.95 20.78
N ALA A 48 -13.54 -3.00 19.96
CA ALA A 48 -12.60 -4.12 19.98
C ALA A 48 -11.17 -3.71 19.50
N LEU A 49 -11.06 -2.82 18.53
CA LEU A 49 -9.78 -2.29 18.04
C LEU A 49 -9.13 -1.37 19.08
N GLN A 50 -9.91 -0.51 19.73
CA GLN A 50 -9.43 0.39 20.78
C GLN A 50 -9.03 -0.34 22.07
N ALA A 51 -9.55 -1.54 22.30
CA ALA A 51 -9.20 -2.37 23.45
C ALA A 51 -7.88 -3.14 23.27
N LEU A 52 -7.23 -3.07 22.10
CA LEU A 52 -5.93 -3.69 21.89
C LEU A 52 -4.86 -3.01 22.75
N GLU A 53 -4.04 -3.83 23.42
CA GLU A 53 -2.90 -3.33 24.18
C GLU A 53 -1.93 -2.56 23.26
N LYS A 54 -1.26 -1.54 23.80
CA LYS A 54 -0.29 -0.71 23.09
C LYS A 54 -0.85 0.00 21.85
N SER A 55 -2.18 0.07 21.67
CA SER A 55 -2.77 0.72 20.52
C SER A 55 -3.17 2.17 20.79
N VAL A 56 -3.06 2.99 19.75
CA VAL A 56 -3.59 4.36 19.69
C VAL A 56 -4.47 4.45 18.46
N TYR A 57 -5.72 4.89 18.65
CA TYR A 57 -6.66 5.06 17.54
C TYR A 57 -6.75 6.53 17.14
N MET A 58 -6.57 6.79 15.85
CA MET A 58 -6.64 8.12 15.24
C MET A 58 -7.42 8.09 13.94
N GLY A 59 -7.94 9.23 13.52
CA GLY A 59 -8.60 9.43 12.24
C GLY A 59 -9.26 10.79 12.16
N LYS A 60 -9.57 11.25 10.96
CA LYS A 60 -10.26 12.54 10.72
C LYS A 60 -11.77 12.38 10.56
N GLY A 61 -12.29 11.15 10.56
CA GLY A 61 -13.71 10.86 10.30
C GLY A 61 -14.08 11.00 8.81
N GLU A 62 -13.09 11.02 7.95
CA GLU A 62 -13.20 11.03 6.50
C GLU A 62 -12.01 10.31 5.87
N ASN A 63 -12.13 9.92 4.61
CA ASN A 63 -11.02 9.29 3.88
C ASN A 63 -10.06 10.36 3.35
N VAL A 64 -8.91 10.49 4.00
CA VAL A 64 -7.85 11.44 3.60
C VAL A 64 -6.82 10.85 2.63
N GLY A 65 -7.00 9.59 2.23
CA GLY A 65 -6.05 8.84 1.42
C GLY A 65 -4.95 8.17 2.25
N ILE A 66 -4.21 7.26 1.60
CA ILE A 66 -3.20 6.43 2.29
C ILE A 66 -1.97 7.27 2.67
N GLY A 67 -1.51 8.15 1.76
CA GLY A 67 -0.31 8.94 2.00
C GLY A 67 -0.42 9.90 3.18
N GLU A 68 -1.58 10.54 3.36
CA GLU A 68 -1.85 11.41 4.52
C GLU A 68 -1.88 10.61 5.82
N ALA A 69 -2.53 9.45 5.81
CA ALA A 69 -2.55 8.54 6.95
C ALA A 69 -1.14 8.10 7.39
N LEU A 70 -0.29 7.75 6.42
CA LEU A 70 1.09 7.37 6.68
C LEU A 70 1.95 8.54 7.16
N ASN A 71 1.75 9.75 6.63
CA ASN A 71 2.44 10.95 7.10
C ASN A 71 2.06 11.30 8.54
N ALA A 72 0.78 11.19 8.89
CA ALA A 72 0.35 11.35 10.28
C ALA A 72 1.03 10.35 11.23
N ALA A 73 1.28 9.12 10.76
CA ALA A 73 2.01 8.12 11.54
C ALA A 73 3.50 8.49 11.68
N VAL A 74 4.13 9.05 10.64
CA VAL A 74 5.50 9.58 10.72
C VAL A 74 5.60 10.70 11.77
N ASP A 75 4.65 11.63 11.73
CA ASP A 75 4.63 12.75 12.68
C ASP A 75 4.39 12.27 14.11
N TYR A 76 3.46 11.33 14.31
CA TYR A 76 3.25 10.70 15.60
C TYR A 76 4.51 9.98 16.11
N ALA A 77 5.18 9.24 15.24
CA ALA A 77 6.41 8.53 15.59
C ALA A 77 7.52 9.49 16.07
N ARG A 78 7.72 10.61 15.37
CA ARG A 78 8.68 11.65 15.75
C ARG A 78 8.34 12.28 17.10
N GLN A 79 7.09 12.67 17.31
CA GLN A 79 6.63 13.32 18.53
C GLN A 79 6.78 12.43 19.77
N HIS A 80 6.70 11.10 19.62
CA HIS A 80 6.76 10.14 20.73
C HIS A 80 8.11 9.41 20.83
N GLY A 81 9.12 9.88 20.09
CA GLY A 81 10.49 9.38 20.17
C GLY A 81 10.66 7.94 19.72
N PHE A 82 9.87 7.50 18.73
CA PHE A 82 10.15 6.27 17.99
C PHE A 82 11.34 6.47 17.08
N THR A 83 12.01 5.38 16.71
CA THR A 83 13.14 5.42 15.80
C THR A 83 12.83 4.81 14.45
N HIS A 84 11.79 3.96 14.40
CA HIS A 84 11.39 3.22 13.20
C HIS A 84 9.87 3.23 13.07
N LEU A 85 9.41 3.22 11.81
CA LEU A 85 8.02 3.04 11.44
C LEU A 85 7.90 1.76 10.59
N ILE A 86 6.90 0.91 10.89
CA ILE A 86 6.46 -0.15 9.99
C ILE A 86 5.01 0.07 9.61
N THR A 87 4.68 -0.15 8.35
CA THR A 87 3.36 0.13 7.80
C THR A 87 2.65 -1.16 7.41
N PHE A 88 1.35 -1.23 7.64
CA PHE A 88 0.51 -2.37 7.28
C PHE A 88 -0.83 -1.94 6.69
N ASP A 89 -1.30 -2.71 5.74
CA ASP A 89 -2.69 -2.71 5.32
C ASP A 89 -3.51 -3.61 6.25
N GLN A 90 -4.80 -3.33 6.42
CA GLN A 90 -5.67 -4.05 7.36
C GLN A 90 -5.83 -5.54 7.07
N ASP A 91 -5.58 -6.00 5.83
CA ASP A 91 -5.70 -7.39 5.37
C ASP A 91 -4.38 -8.17 5.44
N SER A 92 -3.32 -7.56 5.96
CA SER A 92 -1.98 -8.11 5.99
C SER A 92 -1.69 -8.86 7.29
N ARG A 93 -1.08 -10.04 7.18
CA ARG A 93 -0.74 -10.88 8.34
C ARG A 93 0.51 -11.72 8.08
N PHE A 94 1.24 -12.00 9.15
CA PHE A 94 2.31 -12.99 9.12
C PHE A 94 1.81 -14.38 9.48
N ALA A 95 2.48 -15.42 8.94
CA ALA A 95 2.30 -16.78 9.42
C ALA A 95 3.19 -17.02 10.64
N SER A 96 2.67 -17.73 11.64
CA SER A 96 3.43 -18.13 12.85
C SER A 96 4.33 -17.02 13.42
N ASP A 97 5.63 -17.27 13.50
CA ASP A 97 6.70 -16.40 13.99
C ASP A 97 7.31 -15.45 12.92
N GLY A 98 6.67 -15.35 11.76
CA GLY A 98 7.21 -14.61 10.61
C GLY A 98 7.60 -13.17 10.92
N PHE A 99 6.84 -12.47 11.78
CA PHE A 99 7.18 -11.11 12.17
C PHE A 99 8.42 -11.05 13.08
N GLY A 100 8.55 -11.98 14.01
CA GLY A 100 9.75 -12.07 14.86
C GLY A 100 11.02 -12.29 14.03
N ARG A 101 10.98 -13.23 13.09
CA ARG A 101 12.07 -13.48 12.13
C ARG A 101 12.38 -12.27 11.26
N TYR A 102 11.35 -11.52 10.85
CA TYR A 102 11.56 -10.29 10.08
C TYR A 102 12.33 -9.24 10.89
N LEU A 103 11.91 -8.99 12.13
CA LEU A 103 12.61 -8.02 13.00
C LEU A 103 14.04 -8.46 13.33
N GLU A 104 14.28 -9.75 13.50
CA GLU A 104 15.63 -10.30 13.68
C GLU A 104 16.48 -10.10 12.42
N ALA A 105 15.95 -10.41 11.25
CA ALA A 105 16.64 -10.21 9.97
C ALA A 105 17.02 -8.73 9.74
N VAL A 106 16.10 -7.79 10.04
CA VAL A 106 16.38 -6.34 9.97
C VAL A 106 17.48 -5.94 10.96
N ARG A 107 17.45 -6.43 12.21
CA ARG A 107 18.50 -6.14 13.19
C ARG A 107 19.87 -6.68 12.77
N ASN A 108 19.91 -7.90 12.23
CA ASN A 108 21.14 -8.54 11.77
C ASN A 108 21.71 -7.84 10.52
N TRP A 109 20.87 -7.27 9.66
CA TRP A 109 21.32 -6.45 8.54
C TRP A 109 21.90 -5.10 9.00
N GLY A 110 21.37 -4.56 10.08
CA GLY A 110 21.66 -3.23 10.60
C GLY A 110 20.39 -2.37 10.56
N ALA A 111 19.63 -2.36 11.64
CA ALA A 111 18.34 -1.67 11.70
C ALA A 111 18.42 -0.18 11.38
N ASP A 112 19.52 0.48 11.74
CA ASP A 112 19.76 1.91 11.49
C ASP A 112 20.42 2.17 10.12
N ALA A 113 20.56 1.13 9.27
CA ALA A 113 21.10 1.30 7.93
C ALA A 113 20.17 2.19 7.09
N ARG A 114 20.76 2.97 6.21
CA ARG A 114 20.06 3.87 5.29
C ARG A 114 19.41 3.06 4.16
N ALA A 115 18.33 2.34 4.49
CA ALA A 115 17.61 1.45 3.60
C ALA A 115 16.12 1.39 3.95
N ILE A 116 15.28 1.08 2.97
CA ILE A 116 13.89 0.64 3.18
C ILE A 116 13.93 -0.88 3.28
N PHE A 117 13.41 -1.44 4.37
CA PHE A 117 13.30 -2.88 4.53
C PHE A 117 11.90 -3.35 4.15
N SER A 118 11.79 -4.47 3.45
CA SER A 118 10.50 -5.04 3.07
C SER A 118 10.50 -6.56 3.16
N THR A 119 9.32 -7.12 3.19
CA THR A 119 9.08 -8.57 3.13
C THR A 119 8.81 -9.02 1.70
N ASN A 120 8.89 -10.32 1.45
CA ASN A 120 8.25 -10.94 0.30
C ASN A 120 6.76 -11.15 0.61
N TYR A 121 5.92 -11.15 -0.42
CA TYR A 121 4.47 -11.23 -0.25
C TYR A 121 3.95 -12.56 -0.75
N PHE A 122 3.13 -13.23 0.08
CA PHE A 122 2.30 -14.34 -0.37
C PHE A 122 0.95 -13.79 -0.85
N ILE A 123 0.73 -13.80 -2.16
CA ILE A 123 -0.49 -13.28 -2.77
C ILE A 123 -1.58 -14.34 -2.69
N LYS A 124 -2.54 -14.19 -1.78
CA LYS A 124 -3.63 -15.15 -1.55
C LYS A 124 -4.41 -15.48 -2.82
N SER A 125 -4.74 -14.48 -3.62
CA SER A 125 -5.48 -14.65 -4.88
C SER A 125 -4.72 -15.42 -5.96
N GLN A 126 -3.39 -15.53 -5.84
CA GLN A 126 -2.52 -16.26 -6.77
C GLN A 126 -1.98 -17.57 -6.17
N GLN A 127 -2.15 -17.78 -4.86
CA GLN A 127 -1.58 -18.89 -4.08
C GLN A 127 -0.06 -19.05 -4.31
N ALA A 128 0.64 -17.93 -4.43
CA ALA A 128 2.07 -17.91 -4.74
C ALA A 128 2.77 -16.71 -4.11
N PRO A 129 4.06 -16.84 -3.78
CA PRO A 129 4.89 -15.71 -3.39
C PRO A 129 5.15 -14.80 -4.60
N LEU A 130 5.34 -13.49 -4.33
CA LEU A 130 5.66 -12.50 -5.37
C LEU A 130 7.05 -12.76 -5.99
N TYR A 131 8.02 -13.10 -5.15
CA TYR A 131 9.37 -13.50 -5.54
C TYR A 131 9.64 -14.95 -5.11
N PRO A 132 10.56 -15.67 -5.76
CA PRO A 132 11.01 -16.98 -5.26
C PRO A 132 11.44 -16.89 -3.79
N VAL A 133 11.06 -17.89 -3.01
CA VAL A 133 11.42 -17.95 -1.59
C VAL A 133 12.86 -18.44 -1.51
N GLU A 134 13.74 -17.59 -1.03
CA GLU A 134 15.17 -17.85 -0.92
C GLU A 134 15.68 -17.24 0.38
N ASP A 135 16.68 -17.85 0.99
CA ASP A 135 17.37 -17.26 2.15
C ASP A 135 18.36 -16.18 1.67
N ALA A 136 17.79 -15.13 1.11
CA ALA A 136 18.53 -14.03 0.51
C ALA A 136 17.81 -12.70 0.75
N VAL A 137 18.60 -11.64 0.88
CA VAL A 137 18.14 -10.25 0.81
C VAL A 137 18.46 -9.74 -0.58
N ALA A 138 17.45 -9.20 -1.25
CA ALA A 138 17.62 -8.66 -2.60
C ALA A 138 17.18 -7.20 -2.65
N GLU A 139 17.92 -6.37 -3.37
CA GLU A 139 17.46 -5.05 -3.73
C GLU A 139 16.33 -5.18 -4.79
N VAL A 140 15.25 -4.47 -4.55
CA VAL A 140 14.08 -4.43 -5.43
C VAL A 140 13.76 -3.00 -5.83
N PRO A 141 13.19 -2.76 -7.02
CA PRO A 141 12.90 -1.40 -7.49
C PRO A 141 11.80 -0.71 -6.67
N SER A 142 10.93 -1.47 -6.04
CA SER A 142 9.89 -0.99 -5.13
C SER A 142 9.34 -2.13 -4.28
N ALA A 143 8.79 -1.76 -3.12
CA ALA A 143 8.03 -2.64 -2.25
C ALA A 143 6.67 -2.02 -1.96
N MET A 144 5.66 -2.83 -1.62
CA MET A 144 4.37 -2.32 -1.13
C MET A 144 4.57 -1.65 0.24
N THR A 145 3.74 -0.68 0.58
CA THR A 145 3.77 -0.07 1.93
C THR A 145 3.57 -1.13 2.99
N SER A 146 2.65 -2.08 2.81
CA SER A 146 2.40 -3.11 3.80
C SER A 146 3.59 -4.02 4.03
N GLY A 147 4.07 -4.11 5.28
CA GLY A 147 5.26 -4.86 5.67
C GLY A 147 6.58 -4.13 5.43
N SER A 148 6.53 -2.87 4.98
CA SER A 148 7.74 -2.07 4.83
C SER A 148 8.11 -1.37 6.14
N LEU A 149 9.39 -1.46 6.52
CA LEU A 149 9.97 -0.87 7.71
C LEU A 149 10.97 0.22 7.31
N TYR A 150 10.83 1.37 7.94
CA TYR A 150 11.57 2.57 7.64
C TYR A 150 12.26 3.12 8.89
N PRO A 151 13.59 3.33 8.92
CA PRO A 151 14.21 4.24 9.86
C PRO A 151 13.62 5.65 9.71
N LEU A 152 13.26 6.32 10.81
CA LEU A 152 12.65 7.65 10.75
C LEU A 152 13.57 8.72 10.17
N SER A 153 14.87 8.53 10.25
CA SER A 153 15.87 9.39 9.59
C SER A 153 15.68 9.50 8.07
N LEU A 154 15.12 8.47 7.43
CA LEU A 154 14.83 8.55 5.99
C LEU A 154 13.78 9.61 5.66
N PHE A 155 12.82 9.84 6.54
CA PHE A 155 11.79 10.87 6.31
C PHE A 155 12.32 12.29 6.54
N GLU A 156 13.42 12.45 7.28
CA GLU A 156 14.13 13.74 7.41
C GLU A 156 14.87 14.09 6.12
N GLU A 157 15.45 13.10 5.48
CA GLU A 157 16.20 13.24 4.25
C GLU A 157 15.30 13.33 3.01
N LEU A 158 14.35 12.40 2.91
CA LEU A 158 13.52 12.22 1.70
C LEU A 158 12.20 13.00 1.74
N GLY A 159 11.79 13.49 2.91
CA GLY A 159 10.44 13.99 3.14
C GLY A 159 9.42 12.88 3.38
N GLY A 160 8.15 13.25 3.57
CA GLY A 160 7.04 12.32 3.78
C GLY A 160 6.60 11.60 2.50
N PHE A 161 5.59 10.73 2.63
CA PHE A 161 4.91 10.11 1.49
C PHE A 161 4.18 11.17 0.64
N MET A 162 4.12 10.98 -0.66
CA MET A 162 3.41 11.88 -1.58
C MET A 162 1.89 11.70 -1.45
N SER A 163 1.31 12.39 -0.44
CA SER A 163 -0.11 12.25 -0.07
C SER A 163 -1.07 12.67 -1.20
N ASP A 164 -0.67 13.59 -2.07
CA ASP A 164 -1.45 14.04 -3.22
C ASP A 164 -1.74 12.95 -4.25
N LEU A 165 -1.05 11.81 -4.20
CA LEU A 165 -1.43 10.63 -4.96
C LEU A 165 -2.72 9.99 -4.46
N PHE A 166 -3.11 10.24 -3.21
CA PHE A 166 -4.30 9.78 -2.51
C PHE A 166 -4.34 8.26 -2.29
N VAL A 167 -4.28 7.47 -3.36
CA VAL A 167 -4.18 6.01 -3.37
C VAL A 167 -3.42 5.57 -4.62
N TRP A 168 -2.77 4.44 -4.58
CA TRP A 168 -1.97 3.83 -5.64
C TRP A 168 -0.71 4.62 -6.05
N GLY A 169 0.42 3.96 -5.97
CA GLY A 169 1.72 4.46 -6.40
C GLY A 169 2.49 5.24 -5.34
N ILE A 170 1.93 5.41 -4.14
CA ILE A 170 2.58 6.07 -2.99
C ILE A 170 3.84 5.29 -2.57
N ASP A 171 3.71 3.97 -2.53
CA ASP A 171 4.77 3.00 -2.27
C ASP A 171 5.88 3.06 -3.31
N CYS A 172 5.51 2.96 -4.57
CA CYS A 172 6.45 3.04 -5.69
C CYS A 172 7.18 4.39 -5.72
N GLU A 173 6.44 5.49 -5.55
CA GLU A 173 6.99 6.84 -5.55
C GLU A 173 8.06 6.99 -4.46
N PHE A 174 7.75 6.57 -3.24
CA PHE A 174 8.70 6.68 -2.13
C PHE A 174 9.97 5.85 -2.37
N CYS A 175 9.82 4.62 -2.88
CA CYS A 175 10.98 3.79 -3.24
C CYS A 175 11.80 4.38 -4.40
N TRP A 176 11.18 4.95 -5.42
CA TRP A 176 11.90 5.56 -6.54
C TRP A 176 12.61 6.85 -6.13
N ARG A 177 12.00 7.65 -5.26
CA ARG A 177 12.63 8.82 -4.65
C ARG A 177 13.84 8.41 -3.81
N ALA A 178 13.68 7.37 -2.98
CA ALA A 178 14.75 6.78 -2.20
C ALA A 178 15.91 6.31 -3.09
N ALA A 179 15.64 5.60 -4.17
CA ALA A 179 16.64 5.12 -5.12
C ALA A 179 17.44 6.28 -5.77
N ARG A 180 16.80 7.41 -6.10
CA ARG A 180 17.50 8.61 -6.59
C ARG A 180 18.45 9.22 -5.55
N HIS A 181 18.17 9.00 -4.28
CA HIS A 181 19.04 9.37 -3.16
C HIS A 181 19.99 8.24 -2.75
N GLN A 182 20.14 7.19 -3.56
CA GLN A 182 20.99 6.03 -3.28
C GLN A 182 20.59 5.29 -1.98
N VAL A 183 19.30 5.29 -1.66
CA VAL A 183 18.71 4.50 -0.57
C VAL A 183 18.08 3.25 -1.19
N PRO A 184 18.63 2.04 -0.94
CA PRO A 184 18.11 0.81 -1.48
C PRO A 184 16.79 0.41 -0.81
N THR A 185 15.93 -0.28 -1.57
CA THR A 185 14.79 -1.03 -1.03
C THR A 185 15.17 -2.50 -0.98
N LEU A 186 15.25 -3.07 0.22
CA LEU A 186 15.73 -4.42 0.50
C LEU A 186 14.55 -5.34 0.81
N CYS A 187 14.42 -6.42 0.06
CA CYS A 187 13.40 -7.44 0.26
C CYS A 187 14.01 -8.71 0.87
N PHE A 188 13.53 -9.10 2.04
CA PHE A 188 13.85 -10.39 2.68
C PHE A 188 12.99 -11.49 2.08
N ARG A 189 13.53 -12.24 1.10
CA ARG A 189 12.77 -13.17 0.27
C ARG A 189 12.21 -14.38 1.01
N ASN A 190 12.81 -14.77 2.13
CA ASN A 190 12.34 -15.86 3.00
C ASN A 190 11.28 -15.44 4.03
N ILE A 191 10.99 -14.14 4.15
CA ILE A 191 9.97 -13.62 5.06
C ILE A 191 8.69 -13.33 4.27
N LEU A 192 7.63 -14.08 4.53
CA LEU A 192 6.38 -13.97 3.80
C LEU A 192 5.32 -13.21 4.60
N LEU A 193 4.84 -12.10 4.05
CA LEU A 193 3.65 -11.41 4.50
C LEU A 193 2.47 -11.83 3.60
N GLN A 194 1.42 -12.39 4.19
CA GLN A 194 0.18 -12.66 3.45
C GLN A 194 -0.57 -11.36 3.19
N HIS A 195 -0.88 -11.10 1.94
CA HIS A 195 -1.53 -9.87 1.51
C HIS A 195 -2.40 -10.12 0.27
N ASP A 196 -3.46 -9.34 0.10
CA ASP A 196 -4.29 -9.34 -1.09
C ASP A 196 -4.10 -8.07 -1.92
N LEU A 197 -4.08 -8.21 -3.24
CA LEU A 197 -3.79 -7.09 -4.16
C LEU A 197 -4.96 -6.10 -4.34
N GLY A 198 -6.02 -6.20 -3.52
CA GLY A 198 -7.15 -5.27 -3.52
C GLY A 198 -7.90 -5.16 -4.86
N TYR A 199 -7.91 -6.23 -5.66
CA TYR A 199 -8.72 -6.36 -6.85
C TYR A 199 -9.22 -7.81 -7.02
N GLN A 200 -10.38 -7.95 -7.66
CA GLN A 200 -10.92 -9.26 -7.98
C GLN A 200 -10.47 -9.70 -9.37
N LYS A 201 -10.03 -10.95 -9.50
CA LYS A 201 -9.82 -11.61 -10.79
C LYS A 201 -10.99 -12.53 -11.05
N ARG A 202 -11.75 -12.25 -12.12
CA ARG A 202 -12.83 -13.15 -12.55
C ARG A 202 -12.45 -13.80 -13.88
N ARG A 203 -12.62 -15.13 -13.95
CA ARG A 203 -12.44 -15.87 -15.20
C ARG A 203 -13.44 -15.38 -16.25
N ARG A 204 -12.96 -14.99 -17.41
CA ARG A 204 -13.73 -14.55 -18.58
C ARG A 204 -13.19 -15.23 -19.84
N ARG A 205 -13.96 -15.19 -20.93
CA ARG A 205 -13.52 -15.64 -22.26
C ARG A 205 -13.50 -14.49 -23.24
N LEU A 206 -12.40 -14.29 -23.93
CA LEU A 206 -12.23 -13.28 -24.98
C LEU A 206 -11.68 -13.99 -26.23
N LEU A 207 -12.44 -13.95 -27.34
CA LEU A 207 -12.07 -14.60 -28.60
C LEU A 207 -11.63 -16.08 -28.41
N GLY A 208 -12.40 -16.83 -27.62
CA GLY A 208 -12.13 -18.26 -27.33
C GLY A 208 -11.03 -18.52 -26.29
N LYS A 209 -10.26 -17.50 -25.88
CA LYS A 209 -9.20 -17.62 -24.87
C LYS A 209 -9.70 -17.21 -23.49
N GLU A 210 -9.18 -17.90 -22.45
CA GLU A 210 -9.43 -17.51 -21.07
C GLU A 210 -8.60 -16.27 -20.72
N VAL A 211 -9.25 -15.30 -20.07
CA VAL A 211 -8.66 -14.07 -19.57
C VAL A 211 -9.09 -13.82 -18.14
N PHE A 212 -8.23 -13.22 -17.36
CA PHE A 212 -8.44 -12.90 -15.93
C PHE A 212 -8.26 -11.39 -15.72
N PRO A 213 -9.21 -10.55 -16.16
CA PRO A 213 -9.11 -9.12 -15.96
C PRO A 213 -9.16 -8.75 -14.48
N ASN A 214 -8.32 -7.82 -14.08
CA ASN A 214 -8.42 -7.20 -12.77
C ASN A 214 -9.62 -6.26 -12.75
N GLU A 215 -10.56 -6.47 -11.85
CA GLU A 215 -11.72 -5.61 -11.68
C GLU A 215 -11.49 -4.61 -10.55
N TYR A 216 -11.62 -3.32 -10.84
CA TYR A 216 -11.42 -2.23 -9.89
C TYR A 216 -12.68 -1.38 -9.72
N PRO A 217 -12.90 -0.78 -8.53
CA PRO A 217 -13.87 0.31 -8.35
C PRO A 217 -13.53 1.51 -9.25
N PRO A 218 -14.52 2.39 -9.56
CA PRO A 218 -14.28 3.59 -10.36
C PRO A 218 -13.15 4.47 -9.82
N ALA A 219 -13.12 4.73 -8.53
CA ALA A 219 -12.07 5.53 -7.90
C ALA A 219 -10.67 4.96 -8.15
N ARG A 220 -10.46 3.66 -7.88
CA ARG A 220 -9.15 3.02 -8.13
C ARG A 220 -8.80 3.01 -9.63
N THR A 221 -9.78 2.85 -10.50
CA THR A 221 -9.61 2.93 -11.96
C THR A 221 -9.09 4.32 -12.37
N TYR A 222 -9.65 5.38 -11.80
CA TYR A 222 -9.21 6.77 -12.01
C TYR A 222 -7.76 6.97 -11.55
N TYR A 223 -7.46 6.62 -10.29
CA TYR A 223 -6.14 6.87 -9.71
C TYR A 223 -5.03 6.06 -10.40
N ASN A 224 -5.29 4.82 -10.82
CA ASN A 224 -4.33 4.04 -11.58
C ASN A 224 -3.88 4.75 -12.87
N VAL A 225 -4.81 5.37 -13.59
CA VAL A 225 -4.47 6.09 -14.83
C VAL A 225 -3.82 7.44 -14.53
N ARG A 226 -4.42 8.24 -13.64
CA ARG A 226 -3.92 9.57 -13.29
C ARG A 226 -2.50 9.51 -12.72
N ASN A 227 -2.32 8.69 -11.71
CA ASN A 227 -1.04 8.62 -11.01
C ASN A 227 0.07 8.04 -11.90
N GLY A 228 -0.24 7.05 -12.74
CA GLY A 228 0.74 6.51 -13.68
C GLY A 228 1.26 7.53 -14.68
N ILE A 229 0.41 8.44 -15.16
CA ILE A 229 0.82 9.55 -16.05
C ILE A 229 1.69 10.55 -15.28
N VAL A 230 1.25 10.95 -14.08
CA VAL A 230 1.98 11.93 -13.26
C VAL A 230 3.33 11.36 -12.82
N LEU A 231 3.34 10.13 -12.33
CA LEU A 231 4.58 9.46 -11.87
C LEU A 231 5.58 9.25 -13.00
N HIS A 232 5.11 8.98 -14.23
CA HIS A 232 6.03 8.96 -15.38
C HIS A 232 6.66 10.34 -15.62
N GLY A 233 5.95 11.43 -15.37
CA GLY A 233 6.52 12.79 -15.47
C GLY A 233 7.65 13.04 -14.47
N PHE A 234 7.54 12.47 -13.26
CA PHE A 234 8.56 12.57 -12.23
C PHE A 234 9.67 11.52 -12.37
N TYR A 235 9.33 10.29 -12.76
CA TYR A 235 10.22 9.13 -12.79
C TYR A 235 10.11 8.39 -14.14
N PRO A 236 10.53 9.01 -15.26
CA PRO A 236 10.42 8.40 -16.60
C PRO A 236 11.26 7.12 -16.73
N GLU A 237 12.32 6.98 -15.94
CA GLU A 237 13.17 5.80 -15.86
C GLU A 237 12.51 4.62 -15.15
N ALA A 238 11.60 4.90 -14.20
CA ALA A 238 11.00 3.87 -13.35
C ALA A 238 9.68 3.32 -13.93
N ILE A 239 8.93 4.14 -14.67
CA ILE A 239 7.62 3.76 -15.20
C ILE A 239 7.54 3.92 -16.73
N ASN A 240 7.32 2.81 -17.44
CA ASN A 240 7.05 2.84 -18.86
C ASN A 240 5.60 3.26 -19.12
N LEU A 241 5.38 4.54 -19.46
CA LEU A 241 4.05 5.10 -19.67
C LEU A 241 3.25 4.35 -20.74
N LYS A 242 3.89 3.95 -21.85
CA LYS A 242 3.20 3.22 -22.93
C LYS A 242 2.66 1.88 -22.45
N ALA A 243 3.47 1.13 -21.72
CA ALA A 243 3.05 -0.15 -21.14
C ALA A 243 1.97 0.06 -20.08
N HIS A 244 2.13 1.08 -19.22
CA HIS A 244 1.16 1.43 -18.19
C HIS A 244 -0.20 1.80 -18.77
N LEU A 245 -0.27 2.71 -19.74
CA LEU A 245 -1.52 3.10 -20.40
C LEU A 245 -2.14 1.95 -21.20
N ARG A 246 -1.31 1.11 -21.85
CA ARG A 246 -1.81 -0.10 -22.52
C ARG A 246 -2.59 -0.99 -21.56
N TYR A 247 -2.12 -1.15 -20.32
CA TYR A 247 -2.72 -2.01 -19.31
C TYR A 247 -3.87 -1.34 -18.57
N HIS A 248 -3.65 -0.14 -18.03
CA HIS A 248 -4.58 0.54 -17.12
C HIS A 248 -5.59 1.45 -17.83
N LEU A 249 -5.42 1.77 -19.10
CA LEU A 249 -6.37 2.55 -19.88
C LEU A 249 -6.96 1.71 -21.03
N TYR A 250 -6.19 1.36 -22.04
CA TYR A 250 -6.76 0.75 -23.26
C TYR A 250 -7.36 -0.63 -23.03
N LYS A 251 -6.64 -1.55 -22.37
CA LYS A 251 -7.21 -2.86 -22.04
C LYS A 251 -8.38 -2.73 -21.07
N ARG A 252 -8.33 -1.75 -20.15
CA ARG A 252 -9.42 -1.52 -19.20
C ARG A 252 -10.69 -1.08 -19.90
N VAL A 253 -10.64 -0.18 -20.89
CA VAL A 253 -11.81 0.20 -21.69
C VAL A 253 -12.48 -1.06 -22.26
N VAL A 254 -11.71 -1.96 -22.88
CA VAL A 254 -12.26 -3.20 -23.47
C VAL A 254 -12.91 -4.08 -22.40
N PHE A 255 -12.26 -4.32 -21.28
CA PHE A 255 -12.81 -5.17 -20.22
C PHE A 255 -14.02 -4.57 -19.54
N VAL A 256 -14.03 -3.26 -19.28
CA VAL A 256 -15.18 -2.54 -18.73
C VAL A 256 -16.38 -2.68 -19.66
N VAL A 257 -16.21 -2.46 -20.95
CA VAL A 257 -17.31 -2.55 -21.94
C VAL A 257 -17.86 -3.97 -22.04
N LEU A 258 -16.98 -4.98 -22.05
CA LEU A 258 -17.41 -6.36 -22.30
C LEU A 258 -17.93 -7.08 -21.04
N TYR A 259 -17.31 -6.86 -19.87
CA TYR A 259 -17.47 -7.80 -18.76
C TYR A 259 -17.85 -7.18 -17.42
N GLU A 260 -17.64 -5.87 -17.22
CA GLU A 260 -17.81 -5.28 -15.90
C GLU A 260 -19.16 -4.58 -15.73
N ASP A 261 -19.56 -4.40 -14.48
CA ASP A 261 -20.68 -3.57 -14.08
C ASP A 261 -20.30 -2.08 -14.01
N ARG A 262 -21.25 -1.20 -13.72
CA ARG A 262 -21.06 0.25 -13.57
C ARG A 262 -20.20 0.87 -14.70
N LYS A 263 -20.43 0.40 -15.95
CA LYS A 263 -19.62 0.72 -17.13
C LYS A 263 -19.40 2.23 -17.30
N TRP A 264 -20.47 3.01 -17.24
CA TRP A 264 -20.39 4.46 -17.42
C TRP A 264 -19.53 5.15 -16.36
N ALA A 265 -19.66 4.75 -15.08
CA ALA A 265 -18.84 5.28 -14.00
C ALA A 265 -17.36 4.95 -14.21
N LYS A 266 -17.05 3.71 -14.61
CA LYS A 266 -15.67 3.27 -14.87
C LYS A 266 -15.07 3.93 -16.12
N LEU A 267 -15.83 4.07 -17.22
CA LEU A 267 -15.37 4.79 -18.41
C LEU A 267 -15.14 6.28 -18.14
N ARG A 268 -16.04 6.92 -17.39
CA ARG A 268 -15.85 8.30 -16.91
C ARG A 268 -14.59 8.42 -16.04
N ALA A 269 -14.35 7.47 -15.14
CA ALA A 269 -13.16 7.43 -14.31
C ALA A 269 -11.88 7.31 -15.14
N LEU A 270 -11.83 6.44 -16.16
CA LEU A 270 -10.72 6.32 -17.09
C LEU A 270 -10.43 7.63 -17.82
N TRP A 271 -11.48 8.27 -18.34
CA TRP A 271 -11.38 9.55 -19.05
C TRP A 271 -10.85 10.65 -18.15
N LEU A 272 -11.46 10.82 -16.96
CA LEU A 272 -11.03 11.82 -15.99
C LEU A 272 -9.60 11.58 -15.49
N GLY A 273 -9.24 10.31 -15.25
CA GLY A 273 -7.88 9.95 -14.85
C GLY A 273 -6.84 10.32 -15.92
N TRP A 274 -7.15 10.07 -17.19
CA TRP A 274 -6.29 10.47 -18.30
C TRP A 274 -6.17 12.00 -18.42
N LEU A 275 -7.30 12.72 -18.31
CA LEU A 275 -7.34 14.18 -18.44
C LEU A 275 -6.58 14.86 -17.30
N ASP A 276 -6.86 14.46 -16.04
CA ASP A 276 -6.22 15.05 -14.87
C ASP A 276 -4.75 14.67 -14.78
N GLY A 277 -4.38 13.44 -15.17
CA GLY A 277 -2.99 13.01 -15.26
C GLY A 277 -2.19 13.87 -16.24
N ARG A 278 -2.74 14.16 -17.43
CA ARG A 278 -2.09 15.05 -18.41
C ARG A 278 -1.98 16.51 -17.96
N ARG A 279 -2.87 16.94 -17.07
CA ARG A 279 -2.87 18.29 -16.49
C ARG A 279 -2.04 18.40 -15.21
N GLY A 280 -1.46 17.29 -14.73
CA GLY A 280 -0.74 17.25 -13.46
C GLY A 280 -1.63 17.51 -12.24
N ARG A 281 -2.95 17.29 -12.34
CA ARG A 281 -3.87 17.49 -11.22
C ARG A 281 -3.77 16.35 -10.24
N LEU A 282 -3.41 16.67 -9.01
CA LEU A 282 -3.25 15.75 -7.89
C LEU A 282 -4.35 15.95 -6.84
N GLY A 283 -4.26 15.24 -5.73
CA GLY A 283 -5.22 15.27 -4.62
C GLY A 283 -6.44 14.37 -4.81
N GLU A 284 -7.37 14.47 -3.87
CA GLU A 284 -8.63 13.74 -3.91
C GLU A 284 -9.50 14.18 -5.10
N ARG A 285 -10.14 13.21 -5.74
CA ARG A 285 -11.16 13.47 -6.76
C ARG A 285 -12.54 13.11 -6.22
N LYS A 286 -13.30 14.11 -5.78
CA LYS A 286 -14.69 13.94 -5.33
C LYS A 286 -15.61 13.57 -6.49
N GLY A 287 -16.65 12.77 -6.21
CA GLY A 287 -17.69 12.41 -7.17
C GLY A 287 -17.29 11.37 -8.23
N LEU A 288 -16.39 10.44 -7.87
CA LEU A 288 -16.04 9.27 -8.67
C LEU A 288 -16.97 8.08 -8.43
#